data_e3f4170abed3b35c292aba44d84702fe
#
_entry.id   e3f4170abed3b35c292aba44d84702fe
#
_cell.length_a   1.000
_cell.length_b   1.000
_cell.length_c   1.000
_cell.angle_alpha   90.00
_cell.angle_beta   90.00
_cell.angle_gamma   90.00
#
_symmetry.space_group_name_H-M   'P 1'
#
loop_
_entity.id
_entity.type
_entity.pdbx_description
1 polymer ?
#
loop_
_entity_poly.entity_id
_entity_poly.type
_entity_poly.pdbx_seq_one_letter_code
_entity_poly.pdbx_strand_id
1 'polypeptide(L)'
;YTAYLVVEYSINGGSYVEHSSGEDGDDFSLAASGSDTTTFTQALTDGQSIVWRVSGSPTTNNFSSQQHTTTADNHTNDCTQSVSFSISQSLSACSATGGNRTSTLTITNSESTTSYFKVEKSTDGGSTYSTVNANFSLAGNFADSSTFTETASSGTVTWRVTGSDTSADFTGLSSSTAASASIDCDVDFSISQSLSACTASGGTRTSTLTITNDESFTAYFKVEKSTDGGSTYSTVNAN
;
A
#
# COMPACT_ATOMS: atom_id res chain seq x y z
N TYR A 1 29.87 -47.28 -11.59
CA TYR A 1 28.74 -48.00 -11.05
C TYR A 1 27.46 -47.31 -11.49
N THR A 2 26.44 -48.06 -11.87
CA THR A 2 25.07 -47.54 -12.07
C THR A 2 24.47 -47.33 -10.67
N ALA A 3 23.92 -46.15 -10.45
CA ALA A 3 23.15 -45.86 -9.23
C ALA A 3 21.66 -46.02 -9.51
N TYR A 4 20.96 -46.73 -8.66
CA TYR A 4 19.50 -46.83 -8.69
C TYR A 4 18.94 -45.85 -7.68
N LEU A 5 17.91 -45.11 -8.05
CA LEU A 5 17.41 -43.99 -7.30
C LEU A 5 15.88 -44.08 -7.19
N VAL A 6 15.35 -43.78 -6.04
CA VAL A 6 13.92 -43.51 -5.84
C VAL A 6 13.72 -42.05 -5.49
N VAL A 7 12.74 -41.42 -6.15
CA VAL A 7 12.38 -40.04 -5.92
C VAL A 7 11.01 -39.97 -5.24
N GLU A 8 10.97 -39.28 -4.16
CA GLU A 8 9.76 -39.07 -3.37
C GLU A 8 9.54 -37.57 -3.16
N TYR A 9 8.30 -37.20 -2.95
CA TYR A 9 7.96 -35.82 -2.56
C TYR A 9 6.94 -35.79 -1.42
N SER A 10 6.96 -34.72 -0.66
CA SER A 10 5.99 -34.41 0.37
C SER A 10 5.34 -33.06 0.03
N ILE A 11 4.01 -32.99 0.09
CA ILE A 11 3.25 -31.74 -0.06
C ILE A 11 2.74 -31.31 1.32
N ASN A 12 2.92 -30.03 1.66
CA ASN A 12 2.48 -29.42 2.92
C ASN A 12 2.97 -30.17 4.18
N GLY A 13 4.18 -30.72 4.13
CA GLY A 13 4.73 -31.49 5.25
C GLY A 13 4.04 -32.82 5.53
N GLY A 14 3.25 -33.33 4.58
CA GLY A 14 2.63 -34.66 4.66
C GLY A 14 3.62 -35.80 4.52
N SER A 15 3.13 -37.04 4.44
CA SER A 15 3.96 -38.19 4.19
C SER A 15 4.63 -38.13 2.83
N TYR A 16 5.84 -38.64 2.71
CA TYR A 16 6.50 -38.78 1.42
C TYR A 16 5.77 -39.79 0.54
N VAL A 17 5.53 -39.40 -0.71
CA VAL A 17 4.91 -40.22 -1.74
C VAL A 17 5.92 -40.39 -2.86
N GLU A 18 6.06 -41.60 -3.35
CA GLU A 18 6.94 -41.90 -4.46
C GLU A 18 6.41 -41.25 -5.76
N HIS A 19 7.31 -40.65 -6.52
CA HIS A 19 7.00 -40.03 -7.80
C HIS A 19 7.03 -41.08 -8.89
N SER A 20 5.86 -41.55 -9.33
CA SER A 20 5.78 -42.51 -10.44
C SER A 20 6.14 -41.84 -11.76
N SER A 21 7.21 -42.27 -12.42
CA SER A 21 7.61 -41.79 -13.74
C SER A 21 6.83 -42.43 -14.92
N GLY A 22 5.79 -43.20 -14.65
CA GLY A 22 4.84 -43.71 -15.63
C GLY A 22 5.30 -44.92 -16.45
N GLU A 23 6.46 -45.50 -16.19
CA GLU A 23 6.90 -46.78 -16.77
C GLU A 23 7.40 -47.70 -15.66
N ASP A 24 6.73 -48.84 -15.50
CA ASP A 24 7.06 -50.01 -14.71
C ASP A 24 7.98 -49.83 -13.47
N GLY A 25 7.42 -49.24 -12.42
CA GLY A 25 8.05 -49.23 -11.08
C GLY A 25 9.19 -48.25 -10.96
N ASP A 26 8.94 -47.24 -10.45
CA ASP A 26 9.39 -46.41 -9.35
C ASP A 26 10.89 -46.11 -9.23
N ASP A 27 11.77 -46.91 -9.87
CA ASP A 27 13.21 -46.77 -9.78
C ASP A 27 13.79 -46.30 -11.09
N PHE A 28 14.61 -45.25 -11.06
CA PHE A 28 15.41 -44.88 -12.21
C PHE A 28 16.90 -45.08 -11.95
N SER A 29 17.68 -45.21 -12.99
CA SER A 29 19.11 -45.40 -12.85
C SER A 29 19.87 -44.30 -13.59
N LEU A 30 20.94 -43.84 -12.96
CA LEU A 30 21.90 -42.93 -13.60
C LEU A 30 23.21 -43.71 -13.86
N ALA A 31 23.72 -43.57 -15.08
CA ALA A 31 24.95 -44.24 -15.50
C ALA A 31 26.16 -43.64 -14.79
N ALA A 32 27.20 -44.48 -14.61
CA ALA A 32 28.48 -44.06 -14.03
C ALA A 32 29.31 -43.24 -15.01
N SER A 33 28.85 -42.10 -15.42
CA SER A 33 29.51 -41.26 -16.46
C SER A 33 29.98 -39.91 -15.92
N GLY A 34 29.98 -39.68 -14.62
CA GLY A 34 30.46 -38.42 -14.04
C GLY A 34 29.47 -37.23 -14.06
N SER A 35 28.51 -37.20 -14.97
CA SER A 35 27.45 -36.19 -14.98
C SER A 35 26.24 -36.63 -15.81
N ASP A 36 25.46 -37.57 -15.26
CA ASP A 36 24.15 -37.90 -15.83
C ASP A 36 23.08 -37.13 -15.06
N THR A 37 22.07 -36.59 -15.76
CA THR A 37 21.03 -35.74 -15.15
C THR A 37 19.64 -36.17 -15.59
N THR A 38 18.69 -36.08 -14.70
CA THR A 38 17.27 -36.25 -15.00
C THR A 38 16.44 -35.23 -14.24
N THR A 39 15.22 -34.99 -14.71
CA THR A 39 14.31 -33.98 -14.11
C THR A 39 12.98 -34.62 -13.78
N PHE A 40 12.42 -34.21 -12.64
CA PHE A 40 11.10 -34.60 -12.18
C PHE A 40 10.25 -33.35 -11.99
N THR A 41 8.95 -33.44 -12.30
CA THR A 41 8.02 -32.31 -12.18
C THR A 41 6.78 -32.72 -11.42
N GLN A 42 6.34 -31.85 -10.51
CA GLN A 42 5.08 -32.00 -9.79
C GLN A 42 4.33 -30.68 -9.86
N ALA A 43 3.08 -30.72 -10.36
CA ALA A 43 2.21 -29.54 -10.34
C ALA A 43 1.77 -29.23 -8.90
N LEU A 44 1.84 -27.97 -8.51
CA LEU A 44 1.39 -27.46 -7.23
C LEU A 44 0.27 -26.45 -7.46
N THR A 45 -0.74 -26.47 -6.58
CA THR A 45 -1.70 -25.37 -6.47
C THR A 45 -1.12 -24.27 -5.57
N ASP A 46 -1.69 -23.08 -5.68
CA ASP A 46 -1.26 -21.96 -4.88
C ASP A 46 -1.32 -22.25 -3.38
N GLY A 47 -0.31 -21.78 -2.63
CA GLY A 47 -0.13 -22.03 -1.20
C GLY A 47 0.39 -23.43 -0.84
N GLN A 48 0.55 -24.34 -1.79
CA GLN A 48 1.16 -25.63 -1.49
C GLN A 48 2.68 -25.52 -1.40
N SER A 49 3.26 -26.21 -0.43
CA SER A 49 4.72 -26.40 -0.33
C SER A 49 5.12 -27.81 -0.75
N ILE A 50 6.30 -27.95 -1.33
CA ILE A 50 6.85 -29.23 -1.73
C ILE A 50 8.29 -29.40 -1.23
N VAL A 51 8.59 -30.61 -0.78
CA VAL A 51 9.96 -31.05 -0.47
C VAL A 51 10.21 -32.35 -1.22
N TRP A 52 11.30 -32.38 -1.99
CA TRP A 52 11.75 -33.58 -2.67
C TRP A 52 12.75 -34.34 -1.82
N ARG A 53 12.70 -35.66 -1.91
CA ARG A 53 13.66 -36.55 -1.31
C ARG A 53 14.11 -37.58 -2.33
N VAL A 54 15.41 -37.81 -2.39
CA VAL A 54 16.01 -38.85 -3.25
C VAL A 54 16.80 -39.80 -2.42
N SER A 55 16.56 -41.08 -2.60
CA SER A 55 17.31 -42.17 -1.98
C SER A 55 18.03 -43.01 -3.04
N GLY A 56 19.29 -43.29 -2.82
CA GLY A 56 20.14 -44.03 -3.76
C GLY A 56 20.57 -45.39 -3.24
N SER A 57 20.64 -46.39 -4.13
CA SER A 57 21.13 -47.73 -3.86
C SER A 57 22.07 -48.18 -4.98
N PRO A 58 23.14 -48.98 -4.64
CA PRO A 58 23.99 -49.56 -5.65
C PRO A 58 23.39 -50.84 -6.30
N THR A 59 22.25 -51.29 -5.82
CA THR A 59 21.56 -52.51 -6.31
C THR A 59 20.10 -52.16 -6.61
N THR A 60 19.56 -52.74 -7.69
CA THR A 60 18.15 -52.56 -8.05
C THR A 60 17.21 -52.99 -6.93
N ASN A 61 16.12 -52.23 -6.78
CA ASN A 61 14.91 -52.58 -6.01
C ASN A 61 15.13 -52.88 -4.52
N ASN A 62 16.24 -52.48 -3.90
CA ASN A 62 16.45 -52.69 -2.49
C ASN A 62 16.86 -51.39 -1.79
N PHE A 63 15.87 -50.49 -1.60
CA PHE A 63 16.04 -49.25 -0.85
C PHE A 63 15.88 -49.46 0.68
N SER A 64 15.59 -50.68 1.14
CA SER A 64 15.49 -51.00 2.57
C SER A 64 16.81 -50.85 3.34
N SER A 65 17.94 -50.90 2.62
CA SER A 65 19.28 -50.60 3.12
C SER A 65 19.87 -49.37 2.43
N GLN A 66 19.13 -48.30 2.37
CA GLN A 66 19.50 -47.05 1.69
C GLN A 66 20.91 -46.61 2.10
N GLN A 67 21.76 -46.43 1.11
CA GLN A 67 23.15 -46.00 1.33
C GLN A 67 23.24 -44.47 1.53
N HIS A 68 22.32 -43.73 0.93
CA HIS A 68 22.30 -42.30 1.04
C HIS A 68 20.90 -41.73 0.67
N THR A 69 20.40 -40.83 1.51
CA THR A 69 19.18 -40.06 1.25
C THR A 69 19.50 -38.59 1.38
N THR A 70 19.08 -37.80 0.40
CA THR A 70 19.19 -36.35 0.43
C THR A 70 17.83 -35.70 0.21
N THR A 71 17.61 -34.55 0.81
CA THR A 71 16.36 -33.79 0.74
C THR A 71 16.67 -32.42 0.15
N ALA A 72 15.88 -32.01 -0.82
CA ALA A 72 15.95 -30.65 -1.34
C ALA A 72 15.31 -29.65 -0.36
N ASP A 73 15.60 -28.38 -0.56
CA ASP A 73 14.97 -27.31 0.20
C ASP A 73 13.45 -27.30 -0.01
N ASN A 74 12.73 -26.83 1.00
CA ASN A 74 11.28 -26.63 0.91
C ASN A 74 10.97 -25.42 0.06
N HIS A 75 10.12 -25.60 -0.95
CA HIS A 75 9.60 -24.52 -1.79
C HIS A 75 8.10 -24.43 -1.65
N THR A 76 7.61 -23.20 -1.47
CA THR A 76 6.17 -22.89 -1.47
C THR A 76 5.80 -22.28 -2.82
N ASN A 77 4.75 -22.80 -3.43
CA ASN A 77 4.16 -22.19 -4.62
C ASN A 77 3.30 -21.00 -4.18
N ASP A 78 3.78 -19.81 -4.43
CA ASP A 78 3.06 -18.54 -4.22
C ASP A 78 2.89 -17.88 -5.59
N CYS A 79 1.68 -17.94 -6.13
CA CYS A 79 1.30 -17.34 -7.39
C CYS A 79 0.59 -16.00 -7.21
N THR A 80 0.48 -15.49 -5.97
CA THR A 80 -0.13 -14.20 -5.68
C THR A 80 0.64 -13.08 -6.37
N GLN A 81 -0.05 -12.26 -7.13
CA GLN A 81 0.54 -11.16 -7.90
C GLN A 81 -0.09 -9.84 -7.52
N SER A 82 0.74 -8.78 -7.56
CA SER A 82 0.24 -7.42 -7.47
C SER A 82 -0.52 -7.06 -8.75
N VAL A 83 -1.62 -6.33 -8.57
CA VAL A 83 -2.48 -5.88 -9.67
C VAL A 83 -2.27 -4.39 -9.95
N SER A 84 -2.59 -3.98 -11.18
CA SER A 84 -2.57 -2.57 -11.57
C SER A 84 -3.83 -1.87 -11.11
N PHE A 85 -3.66 -0.75 -10.44
CA PHE A 85 -4.76 0.11 -9.99
C PHE A 85 -4.28 1.54 -9.84
N SER A 86 -5.21 2.46 -9.82
CA SER A 86 -4.94 3.86 -9.49
C SER A 86 -5.61 4.26 -8.19
N ILE A 87 -4.98 5.19 -7.48
CA ILE A 87 -5.56 5.82 -6.30
C ILE A 87 -5.55 7.34 -6.48
N SER A 88 -6.58 7.99 -5.97
CA SER A 88 -6.64 9.44 -5.85
C SER A 88 -7.19 9.83 -4.49
N GLN A 89 -6.76 10.98 -3.98
CA GLN A 89 -7.23 11.53 -2.73
C GLN A 89 -7.72 12.95 -2.96
N SER A 90 -8.86 13.28 -2.36
CA SER A 90 -9.42 14.64 -2.35
C SER A 90 -9.79 15.05 -0.93
N LEU A 91 -9.86 16.35 -0.69
CA LEU A 91 -10.34 16.94 0.55
C LEU A 91 -11.60 17.75 0.29
N SER A 92 -12.59 17.66 1.18
CA SER A 92 -13.71 18.59 1.18
C SER A 92 -13.24 20.01 1.52
N ALA A 93 -14.04 21.02 1.14
CA ALA A 93 -13.83 22.36 1.64
C ALA A 93 -14.05 22.42 3.17
N CYS A 94 -13.42 23.37 3.84
CA CYS A 94 -13.76 23.75 5.20
C CYS A 94 -15.12 24.43 5.25
N SER A 95 -15.93 24.13 6.25
CA SER A 95 -17.24 24.77 6.44
C SER A 95 -17.18 25.92 7.46
N ALA A 96 -16.18 25.94 8.32
CA ALA A 96 -15.92 26.97 9.34
C ALA A 96 -14.50 26.81 9.89
N THR A 97 -13.99 27.86 10.55
CA THR A 97 -12.73 27.79 11.32
C THR A 97 -12.80 26.68 12.36
N GLY A 98 -11.78 25.85 12.43
CA GLY A 98 -11.73 24.69 13.34
C GLY A 98 -12.75 23.60 13.00
N GLY A 99 -13.41 23.70 11.83
CA GLY A 99 -14.37 22.71 11.35
C GLY A 99 -13.72 21.42 10.89
N ASN A 100 -14.55 20.45 10.51
CA ASN A 100 -14.07 19.19 9.95
C ASN A 100 -13.88 19.27 8.45
N ARG A 101 -12.85 18.54 7.97
CA ARG A 101 -12.69 18.17 6.55
C ARG A 101 -12.79 16.69 6.40
N THR A 102 -13.27 16.26 5.26
CA THR A 102 -13.32 14.85 4.89
C THR A 102 -12.28 14.58 3.81
N SER A 103 -11.36 13.68 4.11
CA SER A 103 -10.46 13.10 3.13
C SER A 103 -11.15 11.93 2.46
N THR A 104 -11.22 11.92 1.15
CA THR A 104 -11.81 10.83 0.36
C THR A 104 -10.72 10.18 -0.48
N LEU A 105 -10.49 8.89 -0.26
CA LEU A 105 -9.69 8.03 -1.12
C LEU A 105 -10.61 7.42 -2.17
N THR A 106 -10.21 7.45 -3.43
CA THR A 106 -10.82 6.67 -4.52
C THR A 106 -9.80 5.66 -5.05
N ILE A 107 -10.21 4.42 -5.18
CA ILE A 107 -9.42 3.33 -5.75
C ILE A 107 -10.13 2.88 -7.02
N THR A 108 -9.41 2.75 -8.12
CA THR A 108 -9.93 2.26 -9.40
C THR A 108 -9.12 1.05 -9.86
N ASN A 109 -9.79 -0.05 -10.12
CA ASN A 109 -9.18 -1.25 -10.71
C ASN A 109 -8.85 -0.99 -12.17
N SER A 110 -7.59 -1.20 -12.56
CA SER A 110 -7.11 -1.02 -13.94
C SER A 110 -6.96 -2.36 -14.69
N GLU A 111 -7.37 -3.46 -14.07
CA GLU A 111 -7.29 -4.79 -14.67
C GLU A 111 -8.59 -5.18 -15.40
N SER A 112 -8.48 -6.15 -16.29
CA SER A 112 -9.64 -6.81 -16.95
C SER A 112 -10.29 -7.88 -16.07
N THR A 113 -9.65 -8.26 -14.97
CA THR A 113 -10.09 -9.28 -14.03
C THR A 113 -10.44 -8.68 -12.67
N THR A 114 -11.23 -9.39 -11.89
CA THR A 114 -11.51 -9.00 -10.50
C THR A 114 -10.21 -8.95 -9.71
N SER A 115 -10.02 -7.85 -8.98
CA SER A 115 -8.89 -7.64 -8.10
C SER A 115 -9.35 -7.39 -6.67
N TYR A 116 -8.51 -7.72 -5.72
CA TYR A 116 -8.77 -7.62 -4.29
C TYR A 116 -7.87 -6.56 -3.68
N PHE A 117 -8.38 -5.84 -2.67
CA PHE A 117 -7.67 -4.69 -2.11
C PHE A 117 -7.75 -4.68 -0.59
N LYS A 118 -6.63 -4.31 0.02
CA LYS A 118 -6.52 -3.92 1.42
C LYS A 118 -6.32 -2.42 1.50
N VAL A 119 -7.08 -1.75 2.36
CA VAL A 119 -7.00 -0.31 2.58
C VAL A 119 -6.58 -0.03 4.01
N GLU A 120 -5.60 0.82 4.15
CA GLU A 120 -5.07 1.28 5.42
C GLU A 120 -4.98 2.81 5.42
N LYS A 121 -5.06 3.40 6.60
CA LYS A 121 -4.87 4.85 6.79
C LYS A 121 -3.87 5.14 7.89
N SER A 122 -3.21 6.26 7.77
CA SER A 122 -2.38 6.89 8.78
C SER A 122 -2.94 8.27 9.11
N THR A 123 -2.90 8.65 10.38
CA THR A 123 -3.22 10.00 10.87
C THR A 123 -2.02 10.67 11.51
N ASP A 124 -0.83 10.08 11.41
CA ASP A 124 0.44 10.55 11.97
C ASP A 124 1.50 10.82 10.89
N GLY A 125 1.06 11.20 9.69
CA GLY A 125 1.94 11.52 8.57
C GLY A 125 2.60 10.30 7.91
N GLY A 126 2.02 9.10 8.04
CA GLY A 126 2.53 7.88 7.43
C GLY A 126 3.45 7.06 8.33
N SER A 127 3.59 7.43 9.61
CA SER A 127 4.45 6.70 10.56
C SER A 127 3.84 5.38 10.98
N THR A 128 2.54 5.36 11.24
CA THR A 128 1.78 4.13 11.53
C THR A 128 0.52 4.05 10.68
N TYR A 129 0.11 2.82 10.36
CA TYR A 129 -1.08 2.55 9.56
C TYR A 129 -2.04 1.64 10.29
N SER A 130 -3.33 1.97 10.22
CA SER A 130 -4.44 1.14 10.71
C SER A 130 -5.27 0.63 9.54
N THR A 131 -5.70 -0.63 9.60
CA THR A 131 -6.55 -1.22 8.56
C THR A 131 -7.95 -0.61 8.61
N VAL A 132 -8.41 -0.10 7.47
CA VAL A 132 -9.78 0.40 7.24
C VAL A 132 -10.64 -0.69 6.63
N ASN A 133 -10.11 -1.40 5.65
CA ASN A 133 -10.73 -2.59 5.07
C ASN A 133 -9.63 -3.62 4.78
N ALA A 134 -9.79 -4.82 5.33
CA ALA A 134 -8.79 -5.86 5.23
C ALA A 134 -8.83 -6.60 3.89
N ASN A 135 -10.00 -6.63 3.22
CA ASN A 135 -10.17 -7.28 1.93
C ASN A 135 -11.52 -6.89 1.31
N PHE A 136 -11.51 -6.34 0.10
CA PHE A 136 -12.68 -6.13 -0.74
C PHE A 136 -12.28 -6.32 -2.21
N SER A 137 -13.25 -6.52 -3.08
CA SER A 137 -13.00 -6.72 -4.50
C SER A 137 -13.58 -5.62 -5.36
N LEU A 138 -12.91 -5.32 -6.46
CA LEU A 138 -13.43 -4.52 -7.58
C LEU A 138 -13.45 -5.38 -8.84
N ALA A 139 -14.53 -5.27 -9.62
CA ALA A 139 -14.69 -6.05 -10.85
C ALA A 139 -13.64 -5.67 -11.91
N GLY A 140 -13.32 -6.63 -12.77
CA GLY A 140 -12.37 -6.44 -13.87
C GLY A 140 -13.03 -5.83 -15.08
N ASN A 141 -13.17 -4.50 -15.09
CA ASN A 141 -13.71 -3.77 -16.24
C ASN A 141 -12.93 -2.49 -16.56
N PHE A 142 -11.72 -2.35 -16.01
CA PHE A 142 -10.82 -1.19 -16.11
C PHE A 142 -11.37 0.13 -15.52
N ALA A 143 -12.52 0.11 -14.88
CA ALA A 143 -13.21 1.32 -14.40
C ALA A 143 -13.99 1.13 -13.09
N ASP A 144 -14.06 -0.08 -12.53
CA ASP A 144 -14.74 -0.29 -11.25
C ASP A 144 -13.95 0.39 -10.13
N SER A 145 -14.66 1.08 -9.24
CA SER A 145 -14.02 1.91 -8.22
C SER A 145 -14.76 1.86 -6.88
N SER A 146 -14.02 2.11 -5.82
CA SER A 146 -14.56 2.25 -4.47
C SER A 146 -13.97 3.46 -3.77
N THR A 147 -14.71 4.02 -2.82
CA THR A 147 -14.29 5.18 -2.03
C THR A 147 -14.27 4.89 -0.54
N PHE A 148 -13.28 5.47 0.15
CA PHE A 148 -13.15 5.42 1.59
C PHE A 148 -12.96 6.83 2.13
N THR A 149 -13.53 7.14 3.28
CA THR A 149 -13.51 8.50 3.84
C THR A 149 -12.97 8.51 5.25
N GLU A 150 -12.30 9.60 5.60
CA GLU A 150 -11.90 9.96 6.95
C GLU A 150 -12.23 11.42 7.20
N THR A 151 -12.90 11.71 8.31
CA THR A 151 -13.29 13.07 8.70
C THR A 151 -12.56 13.44 9.98
N ALA A 152 -11.85 14.56 9.97
CA ALA A 152 -11.15 15.08 11.11
C ALA A 152 -11.17 16.63 11.14
N SER A 153 -10.90 17.22 12.30
CA SER A 153 -10.81 18.68 12.48
C SER A 153 -9.39 19.21 12.33
N SER A 154 -8.39 18.36 12.40
CA SER A 154 -6.98 18.75 12.26
C SER A 154 -6.11 17.52 12.00
N GLY A 155 -4.84 17.75 11.65
CA GLY A 155 -3.84 16.71 11.44
C GLY A 155 -3.62 16.37 9.98
N THR A 156 -3.13 15.18 9.72
CA THR A 156 -2.87 14.67 8.36
C THR A 156 -3.56 13.34 8.15
N VAL A 157 -4.00 13.07 6.94
CA VAL A 157 -4.47 11.75 6.52
C VAL A 157 -3.66 11.26 5.33
N THR A 158 -3.12 10.07 5.47
CA THR A 158 -2.38 9.37 4.41
C THR A 158 -3.01 8.01 4.19
N TRP A 159 -3.38 7.71 2.97
CA TRP A 159 -3.96 6.42 2.60
C TRP A 159 -2.91 5.50 2.00
N ARG A 160 -3.02 4.21 2.29
CA ARG A 160 -2.20 3.16 1.69
C ARG A 160 -3.10 2.03 1.20
N VAL A 161 -2.83 1.56 -0.03
CA VAL A 161 -3.60 0.50 -0.69
C VAL A 161 -2.66 -0.56 -1.20
N THR A 162 -2.98 -1.81 -0.92
CA THR A 162 -2.32 -2.99 -1.51
C THR A 162 -3.34 -3.72 -2.37
N GLY A 163 -2.98 -4.05 -3.59
CA GLY A 163 -3.82 -4.80 -4.52
C GLY A 163 -3.25 -6.18 -4.81
N SER A 164 -4.13 -7.17 -4.96
CA SER A 164 -3.82 -8.58 -5.20
C SER A 164 -4.79 -9.19 -6.22
N ASP A 165 -4.34 -10.16 -6.98
CA ASP A 165 -5.18 -11.03 -7.81
C ASP A 165 -5.85 -12.15 -7.00
N THR A 166 -5.38 -12.41 -5.79
CA THR A 166 -5.87 -13.45 -4.89
C THR A 166 -6.55 -12.85 -3.67
N SER A 167 -7.75 -13.37 -3.34
CA SER A 167 -8.56 -12.89 -2.21
C SER A 167 -7.84 -13.07 -0.87
N ALA A 168 -7.77 -11.99 -0.10
CA ALA A 168 -7.21 -11.93 1.26
C ALA A 168 -5.72 -12.30 1.37
N ASP A 169 -5.00 -12.42 0.26
CA ASP A 169 -3.55 -12.61 0.26
C ASP A 169 -2.84 -11.37 -0.27
N PHE A 170 -2.16 -10.67 0.62
CA PHE A 170 -1.38 -9.46 0.35
C PHE A 170 0.08 -9.62 0.78
N THR A 171 0.50 -10.86 1.03
CA THR A 171 1.85 -11.17 1.53
C THR A 171 2.91 -10.83 0.49
N GLY A 172 3.91 -10.07 0.89
CA GLY A 172 5.01 -9.69 0.00
C GLY A 172 4.67 -8.65 -1.08
N LEU A 173 3.40 -8.24 -1.20
CA LEU A 173 2.98 -7.29 -2.23
C LEU A 173 3.31 -5.84 -1.85
N SER A 174 3.65 -5.05 -2.87
CA SER A 174 3.91 -3.62 -2.71
C SER A 174 2.60 -2.84 -2.56
N SER A 175 2.62 -1.81 -1.70
CA SER A 175 1.49 -0.90 -1.51
C SER A 175 1.70 0.41 -2.27
N SER A 176 0.62 0.98 -2.81
CA SER A 176 0.56 2.36 -3.28
C SER A 176 0.12 3.28 -2.14
N THR A 177 0.82 4.40 -1.97
CA THR A 177 0.51 5.38 -0.92
C THR A 177 0.11 6.71 -1.57
N ALA A 178 -1.03 7.26 -1.16
CA ALA A 178 -1.43 8.62 -1.54
C ALA A 178 -0.57 9.66 -0.80
N ALA A 179 -0.43 10.84 -1.38
CA ALA A 179 0.21 11.95 -0.69
C ALA A 179 -0.53 12.27 0.61
N SER A 180 0.22 12.66 1.65
CA SER A 180 -0.41 13.13 2.90
C SER A 180 -1.20 14.40 2.64
N ALA A 181 -2.46 14.42 3.08
CA ALA A 181 -3.32 15.59 3.01
C ALA A 181 -3.45 16.23 4.38
N SER A 182 -3.16 17.54 4.48
CA SER A 182 -3.33 18.30 5.70
C SER A 182 -4.80 18.61 5.91
N ILE A 183 -5.31 18.23 7.07
CA ILE A 183 -6.63 18.64 7.56
C ILE A 183 -6.42 19.87 8.43
N ASP A 184 -6.62 21.02 7.81
CA ASP A 184 -6.50 22.33 8.46
C ASP A 184 -7.67 23.19 8.02
N CYS A 185 -8.37 23.78 8.99
CA CYS A 185 -9.46 24.74 8.79
C CYS A 185 -9.20 26.01 9.57
N ASP A 186 -7.95 26.38 9.78
CA ASP A 186 -7.59 27.69 10.27
C ASP A 186 -7.90 28.76 9.20
N VAL A 187 -8.08 30.00 9.61
CA VAL A 187 -8.43 31.07 8.67
C VAL A 187 -7.19 31.53 7.93
N ASP A 188 -7.17 31.29 6.61
CA ASP A 188 -6.19 31.89 5.73
C ASP A 188 -6.69 33.25 5.22
N PHE A 189 -5.85 34.26 5.34
CA PHE A 189 -6.13 35.59 4.86
C PHE A 189 -4.85 36.35 4.50
N SER A 190 -4.98 37.29 3.63
CA SER A 190 -3.90 38.20 3.29
C SER A 190 -4.22 39.63 3.65
N ILE A 191 -3.18 40.42 3.95
CA ILE A 191 -3.33 41.85 4.21
C ILE A 191 -2.40 42.67 3.33
N SER A 192 -2.88 43.85 2.91
CA SER A 192 -2.05 44.85 2.27
C SER A 192 -2.35 46.22 2.85
N GLN A 193 -1.33 47.09 2.86
CA GLN A 193 -1.47 48.47 3.33
C GLN A 193 -0.95 49.43 2.28
N SER A 194 -1.69 50.53 2.11
CA SER A 194 -1.30 51.65 1.25
C SER A 194 -1.42 52.99 1.98
N LEU A 195 -0.67 53.97 1.51
CA LEU A 195 -0.75 55.35 2.00
C LEU A 195 -1.12 56.26 0.85
N SER A 196 -2.07 57.19 1.09
CA SER A 196 -2.38 58.23 0.12
C SER A 196 -1.17 59.12 -0.17
N ALA A 197 -1.20 59.82 -1.31
CA ALA A 197 -0.19 60.87 -1.60
C ALA A 197 -0.28 62.01 -0.58
N CYS A 198 0.87 62.67 -0.32
CA CYS A 198 0.86 63.94 0.41
C CYS A 198 0.34 65.05 -0.48
N THR A 199 -0.60 65.85 0.03
CA THR A 199 -1.19 66.98 -0.72
C THR A 199 -0.42 68.28 -0.46
N ALA A 200 0.34 68.36 0.67
CA ALA A 200 1.16 69.51 1.00
C ALA A 200 2.25 69.06 2.05
N SER A 201 3.28 69.89 2.20
CA SER A 201 4.26 69.72 3.27
C SER A 201 3.58 69.86 4.65
N GLY A 202 3.77 68.88 5.53
CA GLY A 202 3.10 68.83 6.81
C GLY A 202 1.61 68.39 6.77
N GLY A 203 1.11 68.00 5.59
CA GLY A 203 -0.25 67.50 5.43
C GLY A 203 -0.46 66.10 5.99
N THR A 204 -1.71 65.69 6.11
CA THR A 204 -2.13 64.37 6.56
C THR A 204 -2.13 63.34 5.40
N ARG A 205 -1.89 62.10 5.73
CA ARG A 205 -2.03 60.96 4.81
C ARG A 205 -3.03 59.96 5.35
N THR A 206 -3.73 59.33 4.45
CA THR A 206 -4.64 58.23 4.84
C THR A 206 -3.94 56.90 4.63
N SER A 207 -3.91 56.10 5.67
CA SER A 207 -3.52 54.71 5.58
C SER A 207 -4.77 53.85 5.32
N THR A 208 -4.70 53.02 4.30
CA THR A 208 -5.74 52.05 3.97
C THR A 208 -5.21 50.66 4.17
N LEU A 209 -5.89 49.86 4.99
CA LEU A 209 -5.67 48.44 5.15
C LEU A 209 -6.70 47.70 4.30
N THR A 210 -6.25 46.76 3.48
CA THR A 210 -7.09 45.81 2.75
C THR A 210 -6.87 44.44 3.35
N ILE A 211 -7.95 43.73 3.69
CA ILE A 211 -7.96 42.37 4.18
C ILE A 211 -8.70 41.53 3.13
N THR A 212 -8.08 40.44 2.67
CA THR A 212 -8.68 39.48 1.78
C THR A 212 -8.88 38.19 2.53
N ASN A 213 -10.11 37.68 2.56
CA ASN A 213 -10.41 36.35 3.06
C ASN A 213 -10.10 35.34 1.92
N ASP A 214 -9.12 34.48 2.12
CA ASP A 214 -8.69 33.47 1.13
C ASP A 214 -9.44 32.15 1.32
N GLU A 215 -10.42 32.10 2.26
CA GLU A 215 -11.25 30.95 2.56
C GLU A 215 -12.55 30.87 1.76
N SER A 216 -13.09 29.68 1.63
CA SER A 216 -14.41 29.42 1.03
C SER A 216 -15.60 29.66 1.97
N PHE A 217 -15.34 30.01 3.22
CA PHE A 217 -16.35 30.28 4.26
C PHE A 217 -16.20 31.69 4.84
N THR A 218 -17.22 32.16 5.56
CA THR A 218 -17.19 33.47 6.22
C THR A 218 -16.21 33.42 7.39
N ALA A 219 -15.21 34.29 7.35
CA ALA A 219 -14.27 34.50 8.45
C ALA A 219 -14.52 35.87 9.12
N TYR A 220 -14.23 35.93 10.40
CA TYR A 220 -14.38 37.15 11.20
C TYR A 220 -13.00 37.65 11.62
N PHE A 221 -12.78 38.95 11.51
CA PHE A 221 -11.49 39.58 11.76
C PHE A 221 -11.59 40.67 12.82
N LYS A 222 -10.66 40.63 13.79
CA LYS A 222 -10.37 41.77 14.66
C LYS A 222 -9.25 42.60 14.04
N VAL A 223 -9.50 43.90 13.87
CA VAL A 223 -8.50 44.83 13.34
C VAL A 223 -8.02 45.75 14.45
N GLU A 224 -6.73 45.81 14.61
CA GLU A 224 -6.05 46.70 15.54
C GLU A 224 -5.02 47.55 14.83
N LYS A 225 -4.80 48.75 15.30
CA LYS A 225 -3.79 49.66 14.77
C LYS A 225 -2.86 50.14 15.86
N SER A 226 -1.62 50.36 15.45
CA SER A 226 -0.59 51.02 16.26
C SER A 226 -0.23 52.36 15.59
N THR A 227 0.04 53.40 16.39
CA THR A 227 0.57 54.69 15.95
C THR A 227 1.93 55.00 16.58
N ASP A 228 2.49 54.10 17.35
CA ASP A 228 3.74 54.23 18.06
C ASP A 228 4.80 53.19 17.65
N GLY A 229 4.75 52.75 16.40
CA GLY A 229 5.69 51.76 15.85
C GLY A 229 5.52 50.34 16.34
N GLY A 230 4.28 49.96 16.75
CA GLY A 230 3.97 48.61 17.20
C GLY A 230 4.13 48.39 18.69
N SER A 231 4.36 49.46 19.48
CA SER A 231 4.50 49.34 20.94
C SER A 231 3.20 49.13 21.64
N THR A 232 2.13 49.81 21.18
CA THR A 232 0.76 49.62 21.67
C THR A 232 -0.23 49.49 20.51
N TYR A 233 -1.34 48.79 20.74
CA TYR A 233 -2.40 48.59 19.77
C TYR A 233 -3.76 49.00 20.30
N SER A 234 -4.54 49.61 19.45
CA SER A 234 -5.94 49.92 19.72
C SER A 234 -6.86 49.29 18.69
N THR A 235 -7.97 48.73 19.15
CA THR A 235 -8.97 48.09 18.30
C THR A 235 -9.62 49.11 17.34
N VAL A 236 -9.67 48.80 16.06
CA VAL A 236 -10.37 49.57 15.04
C VAL A 236 -11.72 48.96 14.75
N ASN A 237 -11.76 47.60 14.63
CA ASN A 237 -12.98 46.85 14.43
C ASN A 237 -12.84 45.54 15.24
N ALA A 238 -13.88 45.12 15.92
CA ALA A 238 -13.90 43.92 16.76
C ALA A 238 -14.64 42.73 16.16
N ASN A 239 -15.31 42.92 14.98
CA ASN A 239 -16.04 41.87 14.23
C ASN A 239 -16.01 42.17 12.74
#